data_df261641b1ee4632a0efc44550750fa1
#
_entry.id   df261641b1ee4632a0efc44550750fa1
#
_cell.length_a   1.000
_cell.length_b   1.000
_cell.length_c   1.000
_cell.angle_alpha   90.00
_cell.angle_beta   90.00
_cell.angle_gamma   90.00
#
_symmetry.space_group_name_H-M   'P 1'
#
loop_
_entity.id
_entity.type
_entity.pdbx_description
1 polymer ?
#
loop_
_entity_poly.entity_id
_entity_poly.type
_entity_poly.pdbx_seq_one_letter_code
_entity_poly.pdbx_strand_id
1 'polypeptide(L)'
;MAEPPGAILVVHSGVAEPGQIPLDEASHILGRLPHADIGLENPYVSRKHAQIGFSDDGYFIRDLGSKNGTYVDGDRLGDGRRILEGGELVEFGAGQVMATFALGTGTVTLPHHPSMEDDTLPGEPATQGVAVEASKREVYVDGVMVNPPLSRKEFDVLSLLYDRHGEACSKDEIAVRGWPERGEGGVSDQEIGQCVHRIRRRIEPDPGAPQFLELIRGFGYRLNNQG
;
A
#
# COMPACT_ATOMS: atom_id res chain seq x y z
N MET A 1 -3.99 -16.04 -26.97
CA MET A 1 -3.89 -15.15 -25.81
C MET A 1 -4.35 -15.97 -24.62
N ALA A 2 -3.53 -16.08 -23.60
CA ALA A 2 -3.90 -16.76 -22.36
C ALA A 2 -5.03 -15.95 -21.67
N GLU A 3 -6.00 -16.64 -21.07
CA GLU A 3 -6.98 -15.98 -20.21
C GLU A 3 -6.24 -15.38 -19.00
N PRO A 4 -6.60 -14.16 -18.59
CA PRO A 4 -5.97 -13.55 -17.41
C PRO A 4 -6.25 -14.41 -16.17
N PRO A 5 -5.24 -14.74 -15.35
CA PRO A 5 -5.50 -15.34 -14.05
C PRO A 5 -6.36 -14.36 -13.24
N GLY A 6 -7.30 -14.87 -12.46
CA GLY A 6 -8.18 -14.00 -11.66
C GLY A 6 -7.37 -12.98 -10.84
N ALA A 7 -7.80 -11.73 -10.88
CA ALA A 7 -7.23 -10.66 -10.07
C ALA A 7 -8.35 -9.71 -9.62
N ILE A 8 -8.10 -8.98 -8.56
CA ILE A 8 -9.02 -8.00 -7.99
C ILE A 8 -8.30 -6.70 -7.68
N LEU A 9 -9.01 -5.60 -7.80
CA LEU A 9 -8.61 -4.30 -7.28
C LEU A 9 -9.45 -4.01 -6.04
N VAL A 10 -8.82 -3.95 -4.89
CA VAL A 10 -9.47 -3.64 -3.61
C VAL A 10 -9.37 -2.16 -3.37
N VAL A 11 -10.45 -1.42 -3.55
CA VAL A 11 -10.51 0.02 -3.29
C VAL A 11 -10.80 0.27 -1.82
N HIS A 12 -9.90 0.95 -1.12
CA HIS A 12 -9.97 1.18 0.31
C HIS A 12 -10.63 2.51 0.68
N SER A 13 -10.30 3.56 -0.08
CA SER A 13 -10.71 4.92 0.28
C SER A 13 -10.76 5.86 -0.92
N GLY A 14 -11.38 7.01 -0.72
CA GLY A 14 -11.43 8.09 -1.71
C GLY A 14 -12.57 7.97 -2.73
N VAL A 15 -13.45 6.99 -2.59
CA VAL A 15 -14.66 6.78 -3.37
C VAL A 15 -15.86 6.64 -2.45
N ALA A 16 -17.08 6.81 -3.00
CA ALA A 16 -18.30 6.71 -2.21
C ALA A 16 -18.52 5.29 -1.65
N GLU A 17 -18.19 4.27 -2.42
CA GLU A 17 -18.33 2.86 -2.05
C GLU A 17 -17.00 2.13 -2.24
N PRO A 18 -16.17 2.03 -1.18
CA PRO A 18 -15.00 1.15 -1.20
C PRO A 18 -15.41 -0.31 -1.39
N GLY A 19 -14.57 -1.11 -2.07
CA GLY A 19 -14.93 -2.50 -2.32
C GLY A 19 -13.93 -3.25 -3.19
N GLN A 20 -14.27 -4.49 -3.49
CA GLN A 20 -13.47 -5.36 -4.35
C GLN A 20 -14.05 -5.33 -5.76
N ILE A 21 -13.20 -5.07 -6.74
CA ILE A 21 -13.56 -4.98 -8.16
C ILE A 21 -12.79 -6.08 -8.88
N PRO A 22 -13.48 -7.09 -9.45
CA PRO A 22 -12.82 -8.13 -10.23
C PRO A 22 -12.22 -7.55 -11.52
N LEU A 23 -11.05 -8.06 -11.88
CA LEU A 23 -10.37 -7.74 -13.13
C LEU A 23 -10.52 -8.97 -14.05
N ASP A 24 -11.70 -9.13 -14.62
CA ASP A 24 -12.14 -10.29 -15.38
C ASP A 24 -11.93 -10.15 -16.90
N GLU A 25 -11.61 -8.94 -17.36
CA GLU A 25 -11.27 -8.66 -18.74
C GLU A 25 -9.77 -8.45 -18.94
N ALA A 26 -9.31 -8.60 -20.20
CA ALA A 26 -7.92 -8.37 -20.54
C ALA A 26 -7.45 -6.91 -20.33
N SER A 27 -8.38 -5.98 -20.16
CA SER A 27 -8.07 -4.57 -19.95
C SER A 27 -9.24 -3.81 -19.34
N HIS A 28 -8.96 -2.99 -18.34
CA HIS A 28 -9.91 -2.10 -17.69
C HIS A 28 -9.37 -0.67 -17.66
N ILE A 29 -10.20 0.29 -18.06
CA ILE A 29 -9.91 1.72 -17.89
C ILE A 29 -10.49 2.18 -16.55
N LEU A 30 -9.63 2.75 -15.71
CA LEU A 30 -10.02 3.32 -14.43
C LEU A 30 -10.15 4.84 -14.58
N GLY A 31 -11.19 5.39 -13.98
CA GLY A 31 -11.39 6.84 -14.05
C GLY A 31 -12.71 7.29 -13.49
N ARG A 32 -12.99 8.59 -13.63
CA ARG A 32 -14.25 9.16 -13.17
C ARG A 32 -15.38 8.87 -14.15
N LEU A 33 -16.42 8.16 -13.67
CA LEU A 33 -17.61 7.86 -14.48
C LEU A 33 -18.16 9.10 -15.23
N PRO A 34 -18.81 8.89 -16.39
CA PRO A 34 -19.17 7.64 -17.07
C PRO A 34 -18.16 7.15 -18.12
N HIS A 35 -16.93 7.58 -18.09
CA HIS A 35 -15.94 7.38 -19.16
C HIS A 35 -14.91 6.26 -18.87
N ALA A 36 -15.17 5.45 -17.87
CA ALA A 36 -14.28 4.39 -17.40
C ALA A 36 -15.06 3.09 -17.17
N ASP A 37 -14.37 1.96 -17.33
CA ASP A 37 -14.92 0.63 -17.05
C ASP A 37 -15.02 0.43 -15.53
N ILE A 38 -14.03 0.95 -14.79
CA ILE A 38 -14.00 1.01 -13.34
C ILE A 38 -14.14 2.46 -12.89
N GLY A 39 -15.28 2.77 -12.28
CA GLY A 39 -15.61 4.10 -11.78
C GLY A 39 -14.94 4.43 -10.46
N LEU A 40 -14.05 5.42 -10.47
CA LEU A 40 -13.49 6.03 -9.27
C LEU A 40 -14.09 7.42 -9.11
N GLU A 41 -15.22 7.50 -8.38
CA GLU A 41 -15.98 8.75 -8.21
C GLU A 41 -15.27 9.73 -7.27
N ASN A 42 -14.23 10.37 -7.79
CA ASN A 42 -13.44 11.35 -7.05
C ASN A 42 -13.06 12.52 -7.96
N PRO A 43 -13.21 13.80 -7.53
CA PRO A 43 -12.93 14.98 -8.36
C PRO A 43 -11.45 15.11 -8.77
N TYR A 44 -10.53 14.49 -8.04
CA TYR A 44 -9.10 14.48 -8.36
C TYR A 44 -8.72 13.40 -9.37
N VAL A 45 -9.62 12.47 -9.68
CA VAL A 45 -9.44 11.41 -10.68
C VAL A 45 -9.86 11.93 -12.06
N SER A 46 -9.03 11.73 -13.08
CA SER A 46 -9.34 12.10 -14.48
C SER A 46 -10.43 11.16 -15.05
N ARG A 47 -11.15 11.62 -16.09
CA ARG A 47 -12.20 10.83 -16.76
C ARG A 47 -11.69 9.46 -17.24
N LYS A 48 -10.52 9.46 -17.89
CA LYS A 48 -9.69 8.26 -18.15
C LYS A 48 -8.40 8.53 -17.43
N HIS A 49 -8.12 7.80 -16.36
CA HIS A 49 -7.01 8.09 -15.47
C HIS A 49 -5.86 7.12 -15.66
N ALA A 50 -6.16 5.86 -15.54
CA ALA A 50 -5.21 4.77 -15.67
C ALA A 50 -5.83 3.59 -16.40
N GLN A 51 -5.00 2.66 -16.84
CA GLN A 51 -5.40 1.37 -17.38
C GLN A 51 -4.70 0.26 -16.61
N ILE A 52 -5.46 -0.73 -16.16
CA ILE A 52 -4.92 -2.03 -15.76
C ILE A 52 -5.21 -3.01 -16.90
N GLY A 53 -4.20 -3.77 -17.30
CA GLY A 53 -4.33 -4.76 -18.35
C GLY A 53 -3.51 -6.00 -18.07
N PHE A 54 -3.78 -7.07 -18.83
CA PHE A 54 -3.04 -8.32 -18.81
C PHE A 54 -2.30 -8.54 -20.13
N SER A 55 -1.05 -8.95 -20.05
CA SER A 55 -0.18 -9.27 -21.19
C SER A 55 0.64 -10.53 -20.92
N ASP A 56 1.46 -10.95 -21.89
CA ASP A 56 2.35 -12.10 -21.73
C ASP A 56 3.35 -11.93 -20.55
N ASP A 57 3.64 -10.68 -20.16
CA ASP A 57 4.49 -10.36 -18.99
C ASP A 57 3.71 -10.33 -17.67
N GLY A 58 2.40 -10.56 -17.67
CA GLY A 58 1.51 -10.48 -16.52
C GLY A 58 0.62 -9.24 -16.50
N TYR A 59 0.03 -8.96 -15.34
CA TYR A 59 -0.76 -7.74 -15.14
C TYR A 59 0.13 -6.51 -15.15
N PHE A 60 -0.37 -5.44 -15.72
CA PHE A 60 0.31 -4.15 -15.71
C PHE A 60 -0.66 -3.01 -15.45
N ILE A 61 -0.12 -1.92 -14.96
CA ILE A 61 -0.81 -0.63 -14.88
C ILE A 61 -0.03 0.44 -15.65
N ARG A 62 -0.75 1.36 -16.29
CA ARG A 62 -0.19 2.56 -16.89
C ARG A 62 -1.08 3.78 -16.64
N ASP A 63 -0.46 4.94 -16.50
CA ASP A 63 -1.17 6.22 -16.49
C ASP A 63 -1.61 6.61 -17.91
N LEU A 64 -2.80 7.17 -18.06
CA LEU A 64 -3.35 7.60 -19.36
C LEU A 64 -3.24 9.12 -19.56
N GLY A 65 -2.19 9.75 -19.03
CA GLY A 65 -2.02 11.20 -19.06
C GLY A 65 -2.92 11.89 -18.04
N SER A 66 -3.05 11.30 -16.86
CA SER A 66 -3.89 11.85 -15.81
C SER A 66 -3.36 13.19 -15.27
N LYS A 67 -4.26 14.06 -14.80
CA LYS A 67 -3.88 15.38 -14.28
C LYS A 67 -3.04 15.28 -13.01
N ASN A 68 -3.42 14.39 -12.11
CA ASN A 68 -2.84 14.29 -10.75
C ASN A 68 -1.93 13.06 -10.57
N GLY A 69 -1.77 12.24 -11.60
CA GLY A 69 -0.87 11.08 -11.61
C GLY A 69 -1.44 9.83 -10.96
N THR A 70 -0.89 8.70 -11.40
CA THR A 70 -1.04 7.37 -10.82
C THR A 70 0.25 7.00 -10.12
N TYR A 71 0.16 6.36 -8.95
CA TYR A 71 1.32 5.94 -8.17
C TYR A 71 1.18 4.48 -7.82
N VAL A 72 2.29 3.76 -7.81
CA VAL A 72 2.37 2.36 -7.37
C VAL A 72 3.45 2.28 -6.30
N ASP A 73 3.07 1.84 -5.11
CA ASP A 73 3.94 1.83 -3.92
C ASP A 73 4.58 3.19 -3.64
N GLY A 74 3.84 4.26 -3.96
CA GLY A 74 4.25 5.65 -3.81
C GLY A 74 5.19 6.18 -4.90
N ASP A 75 5.61 5.35 -5.85
CA ASP A 75 6.37 5.78 -7.01
C ASP A 75 5.40 6.24 -8.12
N ARG A 76 5.56 7.48 -8.58
CA ARG A 76 4.74 8.00 -9.67
C ARG A 76 5.03 7.25 -10.96
N LEU A 77 3.99 6.80 -11.64
CA LEU A 77 4.14 6.23 -12.98
C LEU A 77 4.54 7.31 -13.98
N GLY A 78 5.56 6.99 -14.79
CA GLY A 78 5.90 7.76 -15.99
C GLY A 78 5.05 7.33 -17.20
N ASP A 79 5.57 7.57 -18.40
CA ASP A 79 4.88 7.24 -19.67
C ASP A 79 4.81 5.73 -19.96
N GLY A 80 5.47 4.91 -19.17
CA GLY A 80 5.52 3.45 -19.32
C GLY A 80 4.43 2.70 -18.58
N ARG A 81 4.46 1.38 -18.72
CA ARG A 81 3.68 0.44 -17.91
C ARG A 81 4.53 -0.11 -16.77
N ARG A 82 3.89 -0.40 -15.64
CA ARG A 82 4.49 -1.13 -14.51
C ARG A 82 3.80 -2.47 -14.35
N ILE A 83 4.57 -3.54 -14.24
CA ILE A 83 4.06 -4.88 -13.96
C ILE A 83 3.60 -4.91 -12.49
N LEU A 84 2.47 -5.59 -12.26
CA LEU A 84 1.88 -5.81 -10.94
C LEU A 84 2.02 -7.30 -10.58
N GLU A 85 2.58 -7.56 -9.42
CA GLU A 85 2.88 -8.92 -8.93
C GLU A 85 1.92 -9.38 -7.82
N GLY A 86 1.11 -8.45 -7.29
CA GLY A 86 0.15 -8.65 -6.21
C GLY A 86 0.63 -8.09 -4.87
N GLY A 87 -0.26 -7.31 -4.22
CA GLY A 87 -0.01 -6.62 -2.95
C GLY A 87 0.45 -5.18 -3.10
N GLU A 88 0.56 -4.65 -4.33
CA GLU A 88 0.93 -3.26 -4.54
C GLU A 88 -0.21 -2.32 -4.16
N LEU A 89 0.15 -1.24 -3.47
CA LEU A 89 -0.75 -0.12 -3.24
C LEU A 89 -0.74 0.79 -4.47
N VAL A 90 -1.90 0.94 -5.08
CA VAL A 90 -2.12 1.83 -6.21
C VAL A 90 -2.87 3.07 -5.75
N GLU A 91 -2.31 4.23 -6.06
CA GLU A 91 -2.90 5.51 -5.66
C GLU A 91 -3.25 6.33 -6.92
N PHE A 92 -4.44 6.91 -6.93
CA PHE A 92 -4.92 7.77 -8.00
C PHE A 92 -5.22 9.17 -7.48
N GLY A 93 -5.06 10.17 -8.35
CA GLY A 93 -5.45 11.53 -8.02
C GLY A 93 -4.63 12.15 -6.89
N ALA A 94 -3.30 11.98 -6.90
CA ALA A 94 -2.39 12.44 -5.85
C ALA A 94 -2.68 11.80 -4.47
N GLY A 95 -2.99 10.50 -4.44
CA GLY A 95 -3.26 9.75 -3.21
C GLY A 95 -4.67 9.96 -2.65
N GLN A 96 -5.58 10.58 -3.40
CA GLN A 96 -6.97 10.77 -2.96
C GLN A 96 -7.80 9.48 -3.02
N VAL A 97 -7.47 8.57 -3.95
CA VAL A 97 -8.06 7.24 -4.04
C VAL A 97 -6.96 6.23 -3.86
N MET A 98 -7.17 5.27 -2.98
CA MET A 98 -6.22 4.21 -2.66
C MET A 98 -6.86 2.84 -2.89
N ALA A 99 -6.11 1.97 -3.55
CA ALA A 99 -6.51 0.61 -3.84
C ALA A 99 -5.31 -0.34 -3.74
N THR A 100 -5.55 -1.62 -3.45
CA THR A 100 -4.53 -2.67 -3.53
C THR A 100 -4.85 -3.59 -4.71
N PHE A 101 -3.85 -3.87 -5.53
CA PHE A 101 -3.95 -4.91 -6.54
C PHE A 101 -3.64 -6.28 -5.90
N ALA A 102 -4.49 -7.28 -6.13
CA ALA A 102 -4.29 -8.62 -5.60
C ALA A 102 -4.51 -9.68 -6.69
N LEU A 103 -3.63 -10.67 -6.75
CA LEU A 103 -3.77 -11.85 -7.61
C LEU A 103 -4.65 -12.90 -6.92
N GLY A 104 -5.50 -13.55 -7.71
CA GLY A 104 -6.40 -14.62 -7.28
C GLY A 104 -7.84 -14.16 -7.16
N THR A 105 -8.75 -15.14 -7.23
CA THR A 105 -10.20 -14.95 -7.07
C THR A 105 -10.64 -15.10 -5.60
N GLY A 106 -9.66 -15.20 -4.69
CA GLY A 106 -9.91 -15.30 -3.24
C GLY A 106 -10.55 -14.01 -2.74
N THR A 107 -11.57 -14.14 -1.91
CA THR A 107 -12.14 -13.03 -1.16
C THR A 107 -11.04 -12.46 -0.28
N VAL A 108 -10.47 -11.32 -0.66
CA VAL A 108 -9.68 -10.54 0.29
C VAL A 108 -10.69 -10.03 1.31
N THR A 109 -10.61 -10.54 2.51
CA THR A 109 -11.49 -10.07 3.58
C THR A 109 -11.21 -8.59 3.79
N LEU A 110 -12.14 -7.74 3.34
CA LEU A 110 -12.12 -6.34 3.74
C LEU A 110 -12.23 -6.34 5.26
N PRO A 111 -11.40 -5.59 5.99
CA PRO A 111 -11.61 -5.42 7.41
C PRO A 111 -13.01 -4.88 7.61
N HIS A 112 -13.85 -5.70 8.21
CA HIS A 112 -15.21 -5.32 8.57
C HIS A 112 -15.14 -4.20 9.60
N HIS A 113 -15.74 -3.07 9.28
CA HIS A 113 -15.97 -2.03 10.28
C HIS A 113 -16.88 -2.68 11.35
N PRO A 114 -16.46 -2.83 12.59
CA PRO A 114 -17.36 -3.38 13.60
C PRO A 114 -18.47 -2.37 13.85
N SER A 115 -19.63 -2.65 13.29
CA SER A 115 -20.89 -2.18 13.89
C SER A 115 -20.89 -2.79 15.30
N MET A 116 -21.08 -1.93 16.29
CA MET A 116 -21.21 -2.33 17.68
C MET A 116 -22.25 -3.46 17.81
N GLU A 117 -21.78 -4.69 17.98
CA GLU A 117 -22.47 -5.73 18.72
C GLU A 117 -21.42 -6.72 19.24
N ASP A 118 -21.37 -6.77 20.53
CA ASP A 118 -20.61 -7.56 21.47
C ASP A 118 -20.57 -9.04 21.09
N ASP A 119 -19.36 -9.58 20.86
CA ASP A 119 -19.12 -10.99 21.24
C ASP A 119 -17.65 -11.17 21.63
N THR A 120 -17.47 -11.22 22.93
CA THR A 120 -16.21 -11.36 23.64
C THR A 120 -15.62 -12.75 23.38
N LEU A 121 -14.56 -12.83 22.56
CA LEU A 121 -13.64 -13.94 22.60
C LEU A 121 -12.50 -13.66 23.58
N PRO A 122 -12.03 -14.65 24.35
CA PRO A 122 -11.14 -14.42 25.48
C PRO A 122 -9.71 -14.14 25.04
N GLY A 123 -9.23 -12.96 25.36
CA GLY A 123 -7.90 -12.71 25.92
C GLY A 123 -6.67 -13.06 25.10
N GLU A 124 -6.33 -12.23 24.09
CA GLU A 124 -4.92 -11.92 23.88
C GLU A 124 -4.63 -10.55 24.50
N PRO A 125 -3.47 -10.34 25.17
CA PRO A 125 -3.15 -9.07 25.78
C PRO A 125 -3.12 -8.01 24.70
N ALA A 126 -3.87 -6.93 24.88
CA ALA A 126 -3.80 -5.75 24.03
C ALA A 126 -2.33 -5.32 23.92
N THR A 127 -1.69 -5.65 22.82
CA THR A 127 -0.31 -5.26 22.53
C THR A 127 -0.35 -3.77 22.25
N GLN A 128 0.06 -2.95 23.24
CA GLN A 128 0.27 -1.52 23.00
C GLN A 128 1.42 -1.37 21.99
N GLY A 129 1.26 -0.44 21.05
CA GLY A 129 2.27 -0.18 20.04
C GLY A 129 2.00 -0.88 18.70
N VAL A 130 3.05 -1.00 17.90
CA VAL A 130 2.99 -1.59 16.56
C VAL A 130 3.24 -3.09 16.61
N ALA A 131 2.35 -3.88 16.03
CA ALA A 131 2.53 -5.32 15.84
C ALA A 131 2.51 -5.66 14.34
N VAL A 132 3.40 -6.58 13.92
CA VAL A 132 3.51 -7.02 12.53
C VAL A 132 3.27 -8.52 12.45
N GLU A 133 2.22 -8.92 11.72
CA GLU A 133 1.91 -10.32 11.42
C GLU A 133 2.47 -10.67 10.04
N ALA A 134 3.71 -11.17 10.01
CA ALA A 134 4.45 -11.40 8.77
C ALA A 134 3.78 -12.43 7.85
N SER A 135 3.13 -13.46 8.40
CA SER A 135 2.47 -14.52 7.63
C SER A 135 1.28 -14.03 6.81
N LYS A 136 0.57 -13.02 7.33
CA LYS A 136 -0.60 -12.42 6.70
C LYS A 136 -0.31 -11.08 6.04
N ARG A 137 0.90 -10.52 6.25
CA ARG A 137 1.30 -9.17 5.85
C ARG A 137 0.37 -8.09 6.44
N GLU A 138 -0.05 -8.29 7.66
CA GLU A 138 -0.92 -7.39 8.41
C GLU A 138 -0.11 -6.60 9.44
N VAL A 139 -0.53 -5.37 9.69
CA VAL A 139 0.06 -4.47 10.70
C VAL A 139 -1.06 -3.99 11.61
N TYR A 140 -0.80 -3.97 12.89
CA TYR A 140 -1.72 -3.52 13.91
C TYR A 140 -1.06 -2.40 14.72
N VAL A 141 -1.85 -1.41 15.12
CA VAL A 141 -1.46 -0.36 16.07
C VAL A 141 -2.44 -0.40 17.23
N ASP A 142 -1.94 -0.62 18.43
CA ASP A 142 -2.75 -0.76 19.65
C ASP A 142 -3.88 -1.80 19.49
N GLY A 143 -3.58 -2.90 18.80
CA GLY A 143 -4.53 -3.98 18.52
C GLY A 143 -5.51 -3.71 17.37
N VAL A 144 -5.48 -2.52 16.77
CA VAL A 144 -6.33 -2.17 15.62
C VAL A 144 -5.56 -2.37 14.32
N MET A 145 -6.14 -3.12 13.38
CA MET A 145 -5.52 -3.37 12.09
C MET A 145 -5.41 -2.08 11.27
N VAL A 146 -4.22 -1.83 10.71
CA VAL A 146 -3.95 -0.66 9.87
C VAL A 146 -4.73 -0.77 8.56
N ASN A 147 -5.61 0.20 8.31
CA ASN A 147 -6.42 0.28 7.10
C ASN A 147 -6.38 1.72 6.53
N PRO A 148 -6.10 1.89 5.22
CA PRO A 148 -5.71 0.88 4.25
C PRO A 148 -4.37 0.21 4.61
N PRO A 149 -4.14 -1.04 4.17
CA PRO A 149 -2.92 -1.77 4.49
C PRO A 149 -1.68 -1.05 3.93
N LEU A 150 -0.53 -1.38 4.47
CA LEU A 150 0.75 -0.95 3.91
C LEU A 150 0.98 -1.61 2.55
N SER A 151 1.57 -0.87 1.61
CA SER A 151 2.08 -1.44 0.37
C SER A 151 3.17 -2.49 0.66
N ARG A 152 3.47 -3.35 -0.34
CA ARG A 152 4.51 -4.36 -0.20
C ARG A 152 5.82 -3.78 0.31
N LYS A 153 6.27 -2.69 -0.29
CA LYS A 153 7.52 -2.00 0.06
C LYS A 153 7.50 -1.42 1.49
N GLU A 154 6.42 -0.73 1.83
CA GLU A 154 6.23 -0.16 3.17
C GLU A 154 6.20 -1.26 4.24
N PHE A 155 5.51 -2.37 3.94
CA PHE A 155 5.47 -3.53 4.82
C PHE A 155 6.86 -4.16 5.00
N ASP A 156 7.61 -4.37 3.92
CA ASP A 156 8.95 -4.97 3.96
C ASP A 156 9.93 -4.10 4.77
N VAL A 157 9.84 -2.76 4.63
CA VAL A 157 10.63 -1.81 5.43
C VAL A 157 10.20 -1.81 6.89
N LEU A 158 8.89 -1.78 7.18
CA LEU A 158 8.41 -1.82 8.57
C LEU A 158 8.74 -3.15 9.24
N SER A 159 8.61 -4.28 8.54
CA SER A 159 8.99 -5.61 9.07
C SER A 159 10.47 -5.67 9.44
N LEU A 160 11.36 -5.12 8.59
CA LEU A 160 12.78 -5.03 8.92
C LEU A 160 13.02 -4.27 10.24
N LEU A 161 12.37 -3.12 10.40
CA LEU A 161 12.49 -2.29 11.60
C LEU A 161 11.89 -2.98 12.83
N TYR A 162 10.79 -3.70 12.64
CA TYR A 162 10.13 -4.48 13.69
C TYR A 162 11.02 -5.62 14.21
N ASP A 163 11.61 -6.39 13.28
CA ASP A 163 12.51 -7.52 13.59
C ASP A 163 13.80 -7.09 14.33
N ARG A 164 14.14 -5.81 14.27
CA ARG A 164 15.29 -5.23 14.99
C ARG A 164 15.00 -4.91 16.46
N HIS A 165 13.77 -5.10 16.93
CA HIS A 165 13.40 -4.95 18.34
C HIS A 165 13.89 -3.66 19.01
N GLY A 166 13.76 -2.52 18.31
CA GLY A 166 14.17 -1.20 18.82
C GLY A 166 15.62 -0.81 18.47
N GLU A 167 16.37 -1.64 17.80
CA GLU A 167 17.67 -1.26 17.23
C GLU A 167 17.49 -0.43 15.96
N ALA A 168 18.44 0.50 15.71
CA ALA A 168 18.40 1.32 14.52
C ALA A 168 18.88 0.55 13.28
N CYS A 169 18.15 0.69 12.18
CA CYS A 169 18.55 0.23 10.86
C CYS A 169 19.18 1.38 10.07
N SER A 170 20.28 1.12 9.40
CA SER A 170 20.89 2.09 8.49
C SER A 170 20.03 2.31 7.26
N LYS A 171 20.24 3.44 6.56
CA LYS A 171 19.57 3.71 5.30
C LYS A 171 19.86 2.68 4.23
N ASP A 172 21.08 2.14 4.21
CA ASP A 172 21.50 1.11 3.25
C ASP A 172 20.74 -0.20 3.50
N GLU A 173 20.59 -0.65 4.75
CA GLU A 173 19.78 -1.83 5.10
C GLU A 173 18.32 -1.66 4.69
N ILE A 174 17.76 -0.47 4.92
CA ILE A 174 16.39 -0.13 4.52
C ILE A 174 16.26 -0.13 3.00
N ALA A 175 17.24 0.42 2.28
CA ALA A 175 17.28 0.43 0.82
C ALA A 175 17.30 -0.98 0.23
N VAL A 176 18.17 -1.85 0.73
CA VAL A 176 18.28 -3.26 0.29
C VAL A 176 16.95 -4.00 0.52
N ARG A 177 16.29 -3.76 1.64
CA ARG A 177 15.03 -4.44 1.99
C ARG A 177 13.85 -3.94 1.18
N GLY A 178 13.72 -2.62 1.04
CA GLY A 178 12.58 -1.98 0.37
C GLY A 178 12.70 -1.94 -1.17
N TRP A 179 13.92 -2.03 -1.70
CA TRP A 179 14.20 -1.94 -3.15
C TRP A 179 15.21 -3.00 -3.60
N PRO A 180 14.91 -4.30 -3.42
CA PRO A 180 15.84 -5.38 -3.73
C PRO A 180 16.27 -5.39 -5.21
N GLU A 181 15.44 -4.81 -6.09
CA GLU A 181 15.69 -4.73 -7.54
C GLU A 181 16.75 -3.68 -7.93
N ARG A 182 17.13 -2.74 -7.03
CA ARG A 182 18.00 -1.60 -7.39
C ARG A 182 19.47 -1.78 -6.99
N GLY A 183 19.80 -2.78 -6.18
CA GLY A 183 21.18 -2.99 -5.70
C GLY A 183 21.68 -1.91 -4.74
N GLU A 184 22.93 -2.04 -4.29
CA GLU A 184 23.55 -1.09 -3.36
C GLU A 184 23.72 0.31 -3.97
N GLY A 185 23.29 1.34 -3.25
CA GLY A 185 23.40 2.74 -3.65
C GLY A 185 22.40 3.22 -4.69
N GLY A 186 21.46 2.35 -5.14
CA GLY A 186 20.44 2.70 -6.13
C GLY A 186 19.23 3.48 -5.60
N VAL A 187 19.17 3.72 -4.29
CA VAL A 187 18.05 4.39 -3.61
C VAL A 187 18.54 5.65 -2.91
N SER A 188 17.89 6.76 -3.17
CA SER A 188 18.23 8.04 -2.53
C SER A 188 17.66 8.15 -1.13
N ASP A 189 18.30 8.97 -0.28
CA ASP A 189 17.80 9.33 1.04
C ASP A 189 16.38 9.90 1.01
N GLN A 190 16.05 10.59 -0.08
CA GLN A 190 14.73 11.17 -0.28
C GLN A 190 13.67 10.09 -0.49
N GLU A 191 13.94 9.06 -1.27
CA GLU A 191 13.01 7.93 -1.52
C GLU A 191 12.75 7.14 -0.23
N ILE A 192 13.81 6.88 0.55
CA ILE A 192 13.69 6.25 1.88
C ILE A 192 12.83 7.12 2.80
N GLY A 193 13.11 8.42 2.85
CA GLY A 193 12.35 9.38 3.66
C GLY A 193 10.87 9.45 3.27
N GLN A 194 10.56 9.39 1.98
CA GLN A 194 9.17 9.34 1.50
C GLN A 194 8.47 8.03 1.90
N CYS A 195 9.15 6.88 1.79
CA CYS A 195 8.61 5.60 2.23
C CYS A 195 8.30 5.64 3.73
N VAL A 196 9.25 6.08 4.55
CA VAL A 196 9.07 6.23 6.00
C VAL A 196 7.93 7.21 6.34
N HIS A 197 7.83 8.33 5.62
CA HIS A 197 6.72 9.27 5.82
C HIS A 197 5.36 8.63 5.53
N ARG A 198 5.24 7.80 4.48
CA ARG A 198 4.01 7.06 4.19
C ARG A 198 3.69 6.04 5.28
N ILE A 199 4.69 5.29 5.77
CA ILE A 199 4.49 4.38 6.90
C ILE A 199 3.96 5.14 8.11
N ARG A 200 4.59 6.28 8.48
CA ARG A 200 4.12 7.13 9.59
C ARG A 200 2.67 7.55 9.44
N ARG A 201 2.25 7.93 8.24
CA ARG A 201 0.84 8.30 7.99
C ARG A 201 -0.16 7.18 8.28
N ARG A 202 0.29 5.94 8.40
CA ARG A 202 -0.54 4.75 8.67
C ARG A 202 -0.49 4.32 10.13
N ILE A 203 0.70 4.43 10.75
CA ILE A 203 0.92 3.86 12.08
C ILE A 203 0.99 4.90 13.18
N GLU A 204 1.31 6.16 12.88
CA GLU A 204 1.48 7.21 13.89
C GLU A 204 0.16 7.94 14.14
N PRO A 205 -0.14 8.27 15.39
CA PRO A 205 -1.25 9.17 15.72
C PRO A 205 -1.07 10.56 15.11
N ASP A 206 0.18 11.07 15.10
CA ASP A 206 0.58 12.29 14.42
C ASP A 206 1.87 12.06 13.62
N PRO A 207 1.79 12.00 12.28
CA PRO A 207 2.97 11.80 11.43
C PRO A 207 4.04 12.88 11.55
N GLY A 208 3.67 14.07 12.01
CA GLY A 208 4.59 15.20 12.24
C GLY A 208 5.33 15.11 13.57
N ALA A 209 4.79 14.36 14.54
CA ALA A 209 5.39 14.09 15.84
C ALA A 209 5.44 12.57 16.09
N PRO A 210 6.27 11.82 15.35
CA PRO A 210 6.27 10.36 15.35
C PRO A 210 6.71 9.81 16.71
N GLN A 211 5.96 8.82 17.20
CA GLN A 211 6.20 8.12 18.46
C GLN A 211 6.82 6.74 18.25
N PHE A 212 6.40 6.06 17.19
CA PHE A 212 6.87 4.69 16.89
C PHE A 212 8.09 4.69 15.97
N LEU A 213 8.04 5.43 14.87
CA LEU A 213 9.08 5.36 13.84
C LEU A 213 9.99 6.59 13.89
N GLU A 214 11.11 6.46 14.61
CA GLU A 214 12.04 7.56 14.89
C GLU A 214 13.15 7.68 13.85
N LEU A 215 13.56 8.92 13.56
CA LEU A 215 14.76 9.22 12.76
C LEU A 215 16.01 9.26 13.66
N ILE A 216 16.98 8.41 13.36
CA ILE A 216 18.31 8.46 13.96
C ILE A 216 19.22 9.28 13.04
N ARG A 217 19.46 10.53 13.42
CA ARG A 217 20.20 11.50 12.59
C ARG A 217 21.54 10.97 12.13
N GLY A 218 21.82 11.07 10.83
CA GLY A 218 23.06 10.62 10.22
C GLY A 218 23.23 9.11 10.07
N PHE A 219 22.23 8.30 10.48
CA PHE A 219 22.31 6.85 10.42
C PHE A 219 21.14 6.23 9.65
N GLY A 220 19.91 6.39 10.12
CA GLY A 220 18.74 5.73 9.54
C GLY A 220 17.50 5.88 10.40
N TYR A 221 16.78 4.79 10.63
CA TYR A 221 15.53 4.81 11.37
C TYR A 221 15.45 3.67 12.40
N ARG A 222 14.58 3.85 13.37
CA ARG A 222 14.31 2.89 14.43
C ARG A 222 12.81 2.80 14.67
N LEU A 223 12.30 1.61 14.86
CA LEU A 223 10.94 1.40 15.38
C LEU A 223 11.01 1.27 16.90
N ASN A 224 10.44 2.25 17.59
CA ASN A 224 10.30 2.23 19.05
C ASN A 224 8.93 1.61 19.35
N ASN A 225 8.93 0.36 19.79
CA ASN A 225 7.71 -0.42 20.04
C ASN A 225 7.40 -0.50 21.55
N GLN A 226 7.95 0.42 22.34
CA GLN A 226 7.67 0.51 23.77
C GLN A 226 6.60 1.56 24.00
N GLY A 227 5.38 1.10 24.25
CA GLY A 227 4.38 1.87 24.97
C GLY A 227 4.51 1.58 26.44
#